data_d4f1cad2b2ec4d7b4b8d45335e1889d8
#
_entry.id   d4f1cad2b2ec4d7b4b8d45335e1889d8
#
_cell.length_a   1.000
_cell.length_b   1.000
_cell.length_c   1.000
_cell.angle_alpha   90.00
_cell.angle_beta   90.00
_cell.angle_gamma   90.00
#
_symmetry.space_group_name_H-M   'P 1'
#
loop_
_entity.id
_entity.type
_entity.pdbx_description
1 polymer ?
#
loop_
_entity_poly.entity_id
_entity_poly.type
_entity_poly.pdbx_seq_one_letter_code
_entity_poly.pdbx_strand_id
1 'polypeptide(L)'
;MLFHELYSKYYQTVGNILRKAVEEGSISQREIQRIVSESAFSESTIYIPEAMWENWFLLKKDGESVLKNPPYRPLTIVEKRWLKAIIQDPRIRLFSPSQQGLEDVEPLFTQDMFCWFDRYEDGDPYEDPVYIQNFRNLAQAVLQKRKVRLLYRGANREQMHICIPYRMEYSEKDDKFRLLAVQNAKPIILNLVKVTGCEILDPVDAPMHIPELQKTKLVLELQDYRNALERAMLHFSHLEKETEQLEKGKYRITLWYEPRDERELLIRILSFGPMIKVIEPMTMVSQIKNRIKKQQSLRQIV
;
A
#
# COMPACT_ATOMS: atom_id res chain seq x y z
N MET A 1 3.55 -23.55 5.10
CA MET A 1 4.60 -22.74 5.73
C MET A 1 4.27 -21.26 5.48
N LEU A 2 3.53 -20.69 6.39
CA LEU A 2 3.00 -19.32 6.26
C LEU A 2 4.12 -18.26 6.17
N PHE A 3 5.23 -18.50 6.84
CA PHE A 3 6.34 -17.56 7.01
C PHE A 3 7.56 -17.88 6.15
N HIS A 4 7.50 -18.86 5.24
CA HIS A 4 8.58 -19.16 4.34
C HIS A 4 8.30 -18.56 2.96
N GLU A 5 8.83 -17.37 2.74
CA GLU A 5 8.52 -16.53 1.58
C GLU A 5 8.80 -17.21 0.23
N LEU A 6 9.91 -17.92 0.11
CA LEU A 6 10.29 -18.66 -1.10
C LEU A 6 9.29 -19.76 -1.47
N TYR A 7 9.00 -20.68 -0.54
CA TYR A 7 8.12 -21.81 -0.83
C TYR A 7 6.67 -21.40 -1.04
N SER A 8 6.20 -20.39 -0.30
CA SER A 8 4.85 -19.85 -0.47
C SER A 8 4.65 -19.28 -1.87
N LYS A 9 5.59 -18.48 -2.37
CA LYS A 9 5.55 -17.89 -3.71
C LYS A 9 5.61 -18.92 -4.82
N TYR A 10 6.50 -19.90 -4.74
CA TYR A 10 6.59 -20.99 -5.72
C TYR A 10 5.29 -21.79 -5.82
N TYR A 11 4.77 -22.26 -4.70
CA TYR A 11 3.53 -23.02 -4.67
C TYR A 11 2.34 -22.21 -5.19
N GLN A 12 2.27 -20.93 -4.83
CA GLN A 12 1.21 -20.05 -5.29
C GLN A 12 1.28 -19.83 -6.81
N THR A 13 2.47 -19.62 -7.35
CA THR A 13 2.70 -19.43 -8.79
C THR A 13 2.32 -20.67 -9.57
N VAL A 14 2.84 -21.83 -9.17
CA VAL A 14 2.49 -23.13 -9.80
C VAL A 14 1.00 -23.42 -9.66
N GLY A 15 0.42 -23.16 -8.49
CA GLY A 15 -1.02 -23.31 -8.26
C GLY A 15 -1.87 -22.42 -9.17
N ASN A 16 -1.46 -21.18 -9.41
CA ASN A 16 -2.16 -20.26 -10.32
C ASN A 16 -2.07 -20.72 -11.78
N ILE A 17 -0.91 -21.22 -12.22
CA ILE A 17 -0.73 -21.80 -13.56
C ILE A 17 -1.68 -22.99 -13.75
N LEU A 18 -1.68 -23.93 -12.81
CA LEU A 18 -2.52 -25.12 -12.89
C LEU A 18 -4.01 -24.82 -12.80
N ARG A 19 -4.40 -23.86 -11.94
CA ARG A 19 -5.79 -23.40 -11.85
C ARG A 19 -6.27 -22.89 -13.20
N LYS A 20 -5.48 -22.00 -13.81
CA LYS A 20 -5.80 -21.42 -15.10
C LYS A 20 -5.89 -22.51 -16.20
N ALA A 21 -4.94 -23.46 -16.22
CA ALA A 21 -4.96 -24.57 -17.17
C ALA A 21 -6.20 -25.47 -17.02
N VAL A 22 -6.70 -25.66 -15.78
CA VAL A 22 -7.93 -26.42 -15.53
C VAL A 22 -9.18 -25.65 -15.91
N GLU A 23 -9.24 -24.35 -15.59
CA GLU A 23 -10.42 -23.50 -15.84
C GLU A 23 -10.59 -23.18 -17.33
N GLU A 24 -9.51 -22.96 -18.07
CA GLU A 24 -9.53 -22.60 -19.49
C GLU A 24 -9.31 -23.81 -20.42
N GLY A 25 -9.06 -25.00 -19.86
CA GLY A 25 -8.78 -26.25 -20.58
C GLY A 25 -7.32 -26.41 -20.98
N SER A 26 -6.60 -25.33 -21.27
CA SER A 26 -5.17 -25.34 -21.55
C SER A 26 -4.54 -23.98 -21.26
N ILE A 27 -3.20 -23.94 -21.14
CA ILE A 27 -2.45 -22.72 -20.91
C ILE A 27 -1.27 -22.61 -21.88
N SER A 28 -1.07 -21.42 -22.46
CA SER A 28 0.04 -21.17 -23.36
C SER A 28 1.35 -20.87 -22.62
N GLN A 29 2.49 -21.14 -23.26
CA GLN A 29 3.80 -20.84 -22.71
C GLN A 29 3.97 -19.33 -22.38
N ARG A 30 3.39 -18.45 -23.22
CA ARG A 30 3.41 -16.99 -22.98
C ARG A 30 2.67 -16.60 -21.69
N GLU A 31 1.55 -17.25 -21.43
CA GLU A 31 0.77 -17.00 -20.21
C GLU A 31 1.48 -17.52 -18.97
N ILE A 32 2.13 -18.68 -19.06
CA ILE A 32 2.96 -19.19 -17.98
C ILE A 32 4.08 -18.20 -17.66
N GLN A 33 4.80 -17.74 -18.68
CA GLN A 33 5.86 -16.73 -18.49
C GLN A 33 5.33 -15.46 -17.86
N ARG A 34 4.14 -14.99 -18.27
CA ARG A 34 3.50 -13.81 -17.65
C ARG A 34 3.19 -14.05 -16.18
N ILE A 35 2.51 -15.15 -15.83
CA ILE A 35 2.17 -15.48 -14.44
C ILE A 35 3.42 -15.59 -13.58
N VAL A 36 4.48 -16.21 -14.09
CA VAL A 36 5.74 -16.36 -13.36
C VAL A 36 6.41 -15.00 -13.15
N SER A 37 6.46 -14.14 -14.18
CA SER A 37 7.06 -12.80 -14.06
C SER A 37 6.30 -11.86 -13.10
N GLU A 38 4.98 -12.03 -12.99
CA GLU A 38 4.12 -11.22 -12.12
C GLU A 38 4.11 -11.70 -10.66
N SER A 39 4.30 -13.02 -10.43
CA SER A 39 4.06 -13.63 -9.12
C SER A 39 5.25 -14.35 -8.49
N ALA A 40 6.36 -14.51 -9.20
CA ALA A 40 7.55 -15.20 -8.71
C ALA A 40 8.81 -14.31 -8.80
N PHE A 41 9.95 -14.87 -8.38
CA PHE A 41 11.24 -14.19 -8.50
C PHE A 41 11.76 -14.25 -9.95
N SER A 42 12.62 -13.30 -10.33
CA SER A 42 13.15 -13.20 -11.70
C SER A 42 13.81 -14.50 -12.20
N GLU A 43 14.55 -15.18 -11.34
CA GLU A 43 15.18 -16.48 -11.68
C GLU A 43 14.16 -17.58 -11.96
N SER A 44 12.97 -17.46 -11.39
CA SER A 44 11.90 -18.46 -11.58
C SER A 44 11.34 -18.47 -12.99
N THR A 45 11.53 -17.41 -13.76
CA THR A 45 11.08 -17.31 -15.17
C THR A 45 11.80 -18.28 -16.08
N ILE A 46 13.01 -18.69 -15.72
CA ILE A 46 13.81 -19.68 -16.46
C ILE A 46 13.39 -21.09 -16.05
N TYR A 47 13.22 -21.33 -14.75
CA TYR A 47 13.06 -22.68 -14.22
C TYR A 47 11.62 -23.19 -14.19
N ILE A 48 10.65 -22.40 -13.73
CA ILE A 48 9.27 -22.86 -13.55
C ILE A 48 8.61 -23.29 -14.87
N PRO A 49 8.69 -22.51 -15.97
CA PRO A 49 8.05 -22.91 -17.22
C PRO A 49 8.52 -24.26 -17.72
N GLU A 50 9.82 -24.49 -17.76
CA GLU A 50 10.41 -25.77 -18.22
C GLU A 50 10.05 -26.94 -17.29
N ALA A 51 10.14 -26.71 -15.97
CA ALA A 51 9.83 -27.72 -14.96
C ALA A 51 8.37 -28.20 -15.00
N MET A 52 7.43 -27.39 -15.43
CA MET A 52 6.02 -27.75 -15.54
C MET A 52 5.80 -28.92 -16.51
N TRP A 53 6.59 -29.01 -17.57
CA TRP A 53 6.50 -30.06 -18.58
C TRP A 53 7.52 -31.18 -18.38
N GLU A 54 8.76 -30.86 -18.08
CA GLU A 54 9.86 -31.79 -18.15
C GLU A 54 10.20 -32.48 -16.83
N ASN A 55 10.11 -31.74 -15.72
CA ASN A 55 10.53 -32.27 -14.43
C ASN A 55 9.36 -32.65 -13.52
N TRP A 56 8.31 -31.85 -13.52
CA TRP A 56 7.17 -32.08 -12.64
C TRP A 56 6.02 -32.79 -13.33
N PHE A 57 6.00 -32.82 -14.67
CA PHE A 57 4.95 -33.45 -15.48
C PHE A 57 3.53 -32.98 -15.09
N LEU A 58 3.39 -31.73 -14.74
CA LEU A 58 2.11 -31.12 -14.29
C LEU A 58 1.25 -30.63 -15.45
N LEU A 59 1.89 -30.42 -16.61
CA LEU A 59 1.21 -30.03 -17.85
C LEU A 59 1.53 -31.09 -18.95
N LYS A 60 0.55 -31.34 -19.79
CA LYS A 60 0.72 -32.13 -21.03
C LYS A 60 1.34 -31.22 -22.11
N LYS A 61 1.79 -31.84 -23.24
CA LYS A 61 2.43 -31.12 -24.35
C LYS A 61 1.55 -30.04 -25.00
N ASP A 62 0.24 -30.20 -24.93
CA ASP A 62 -0.78 -29.26 -25.42
C ASP A 62 -1.14 -28.15 -24.44
N GLY A 63 -0.52 -28.12 -23.26
CA GLY A 63 -0.79 -27.14 -22.19
C GLY A 63 -1.96 -27.51 -21.28
N GLU A 64 -2.60 -28.68 -21.45
CA GLU A 64 -3.60 -29.18 -20.53
C GLU A 64 -2.97 -29.55 -19.18
N SER A 65 -3.70 -29.33 -18.10
CA SER A 65 -3.30 -29.80 -16.78
C SER A 65 -3.52 -31.29 -16.63
N VAL A 66 -2.60 -31.98 -15.96
CA VAL A 66 -2.83 -33.37 -15.52
C VAL A 66 -3.83 -33.46 -14.37
N LEU A 67 -4.11 -32.36 -13.69
CA LEU A 67 -5.12 -32.27 -12.63
C LEU A 67 -6.50 -32.10 -13.23
N LYS A 68 -7.49 -32.82 -12.67
CA LYS A 68 -8.90 -32.70 -13.06
C LYS A 68 -9.60 -31.49 -12.36
N ASN A 69 -9.11 -31.10 -11.20
CA ASN A 69 -9.66 -29.99 -10.42
C ASN A 69 -8.59 -28.94 -10.15
N PRO A 70 -8.95 -27.69 -10.02
CA PRO A 70 -8.02 -26.63 -9.61
C PRO A 70 -7.32 -26.99 -8.30
N PRO A 71 -6.00 -26.75 -8.19
CA PRO A 71 -5.29 -27.03 -6.95
C PRO A 71 -5.86 -26.17 -5.82
N TYR A 72 -6.16 -26.82 -4.70
CA TYR A 72 -6.66 -26.18 -3.50
C TYR A 72 -5.73 -26.49 -2.33
N ARG A 73 -5.30 -25.43 -1.65
CA ARG A 73 -4.56 -25.55 -0.40
C ARG A 73 -5.47 -25.09 0.75
N PRO A 74 -5.93 -26.01 1.61
CA PRO A 74 -6.69 -25.62 2.78
C PRO A 74 -5.81 -24.82 3.75
N LEU A 75 -6.41 -23.78 4.35
CA LEU A 75 -5.74 -23.05 5.40
C LEU A 75 -5.51 -23.95 6.63
N THR A 76 -4.33 -23.86 7.22
CA THR A 76 -4.03 -24.49 8.49
C THR A 76 -4.84 -23.82 9.62
N ILE A 77 -4.99 -24.49 10.75
CA ILE A 77 -5.70 -23.90 11.89
C ILE A 77 -5.05 -22.59 12.38
N VAL A 78 -3.73 -22.49 12.32
CA VAL A 78 -3.00 -21.27 12.69
C VAL A 78 -3.29 -20.13 11.70
N GLU A 79 -3.29 -20.41 10.39
CA GLU A 79 -3.66 -19.44 9.37
C GLU A 79 -5.10 -18.95 9.54
N LYS A 80 -6.04 -19.86 9.83
CA LYS A 80 -7.44 -19.51 10.11
C LYS A 80 -7.58 -18.63 11.35
N ARG A 81 -6.90 -18.98 12.44
CA ARG A 81 -6.90 -18.19 13.67
C ARG A 81 -6.33 -16.79 13.46
N TRP A 82 -5.26 -16.69 12.68
CA TRP A 82 -4.65 -15.41 12.32
C TRP A 82 -5.57 -14.57 11.45
N LEU A 83 -6.16 -15.19 10.41
CA LEU A 83 -7.14 -14.52 9.54
C LEU A 83 -8.36 -14.03 10.33
N LYS A 84 -8.86 -14.85 11.27
CA LYS A 84 -9.97 -14.46 12.16
C LYS A 84 -9.62 -13.22 12.99
N ALA A 85 -8.37 -13.13 13.49
CA ALA A 85 -7.90 -11.97 14.24
C ALA A 85 -7.83 -10.71 13.37
N ILE A 86 -7.31 -10.82 12.14
CA ILE A 86 -7.21 -9.69 11.19
C ILE A 86 -8.61 -9.17 10.80
N ILE A 87 -9.56 -10.06 10.52
CA ILE A 87 -10.93 -9.68 10.13
C ILE A 87 -11.65 -8.91 11.25
N GLN A 88 -11.23 -9.03 12.49
CA GLN A 88 -11.78 -8.26 13.61
C GLN A 88 -11.34 -6.79 13.61
N ASP A 89 -10.28 -6.43 12.89
CA ASP A 89 -9.85 -5.04 12.76
C ASP A 89 -10.94 -4.22 12.05
N PRO A 90 -11.40 -3.09 12.62
CA PRO A 90 -12.45 -2.26 12.04
C PRO A 90 -12.11 -1.79 10.61
N ARG A 91 -10.85 -1.54 10.32
CA ARG A 91 -10.37 -1.10 8.99
C ARG A 91 -10.52 -2.20 7.95
N ILE A 92 -10.24 -3.45 8.32
CA ILE A 92 -10.42 -4.61 7.44
C ILE A 92 -11.91 -4.91 7.21
N ARG A 93 -12.75 -4.70 8.22
CA ARG A 93 -14.21 -4.87 8.12
C ARG A 93 -14.87 -3.94 7.10
N LEU A 94 -14.25 -2.80 6.77
CA LEU A 94 -14.71 -1.91 5.69
C LEU A 94 -14.82 -2.64 4.35
N PHE A 95 -13.91 -3.57 4.06
CA PHE A 95 -13.88 -4.34 2.81
C PHE A 95 -14.83 -5.53 2.77
N SER A 96 -15.62 -5.74 3.82
CA SER A 96 -16.58 -6.88 3.92
C SER A 96 -15.94 -8.24 3.63
N PRO A 97 -14.82 -8.61 4.27
CA PRO A 97 -14.16 -9.88 4.01
C PRO A 97 -15.07 -11.05 4.33
N SER A 98 -15.01 -12.12 3.51
CA SER A 98 -15.74 -13.36 3.79
C SER A 98 -15.23 -13.98 5.08
N GLN A 99 -16.16 -14.46 5.90
CA GLN A 99 -15.86 -15.23 7.13
C GLN A 99 -16.09 -16.73 6.94
N GLN A 100 -16.37 -17.17 5.71
CA GLN A 100 -16.65 -18.56 5.42
C GLN A 100 -15.52 -19.50 5.86
N GLY A 101 -15.84 -20.48 6.67
CA GLY A 101 -14.91 -21.46 7.24
C GLY A 101 -14.08 -20.93 8.40
N LEU A 102 -14.48 -19.77 8.98
CA LEU A 102 -13.89 -19.17 10.17
C LEU A 102 -14.90 -19.00 11.31
N GLU A 103 -16.12 -19.51 11.16
CA GLU A 103 -17.21 -19.29 12.10
C GLU A 103 -16.84 -19.79 13.50
N ASP A 104 -16.37 -21.03 13.61
CA ASP A 104 -16.00 -21.70 14.87
C ASP A 104 -14.51 -21.59 15.21
N VAL A 105 -13.79 -20.68 14.54
CA VAL A 105 -12.36 -20.49 14.76
C VAL A 105 -12.13 -19.39 15.78
N GLU A 106 -11.41 -19.72 16.86
CA GLU A 106 -10.92 -18.70 17.78
C GLU A 106 -9.85 -17.84 17.14
N PRO A 107 -9.88 -16.50 17.29
CA PRO A 107 -8.82 -15.62 16.79
C PRO A 107 -7.49 -15.93 17.46
N LEU A 108 -6.38 -15.69 16.77
CA LEU A 108 -5.04 -15.87 17.33
C LEU A 108 -4.76 -14.89 18.47
N PHE A 109 -5.31 -13.69 18.37
CA PHE A 109 -5.27 -12.62 19.36
C PHE A 109 -6.53 -11.76 19.25
N THR A 110 -6.85 -11.05 20.32
CA THR A 110 -7.93 -10.06 20.40
C THR A 110 -7.35 -8.69 20.75
N GLN A 111 -8.10 -7.61 20.51
CA GLN A 111 -7.59 -6.26 20.73
C GLN A 111 -7.29 -5.94 22.20
N ASP A 112 -7.97 -6.58 23.13
CA ASP A 112 -7.77 -6.45 24.58
C ASP A 112 -6.45 -7.05 25.08
N MET A 113 -5.78 -7.90 24.27
CA MET A 113 -4.44 -8.41 24.57
C MET A 113 -3.32 -7.38 24.37
N PHE A 114 -3.62 -6.24 23.75
CA PHE A 114 -2.63 -5.21 23.44
C PHE A 114 -2.86 -3.94 24.25
N CYS A 115 -1.75 -3.40 24.77
CA CYS A 115 -1.74 -2.06 25.33
C CYS A 115 -1.30 -1.08 24.24
N TRP A 116 -2.17 -0.13 23.91
CA TRP A 116 -1.88 0.90 22.92
C TRP A 116 -1.38 2.14 23.64
N PHE A 117 -0.11 2.49 23.37
CA PHE A 117 0.44 3.80 23.70
C PHE A 117 0.25 4.68 22.45
N ASP A 118 -0.15 5.91 22.58
CA ASP A 118 -0.37 6.86 21.48
C ASP A 118 -1.50 6.44 20.48
N ARG A 119 -2.66 6.08 21.03
CA ARG A 119 -3.83 5.90 20.19
C ARG A 119 -4.29 7.25 19.68
N TYR A 120 -4.32 7.44 18.36
CA TYR A 120 -4.87 8.67 17.76
C TYR A 120 -6.37 8.71 18.03
N GLU A 121 -6.84 9.74 18.77
CA GLU A 121 -8.27 9.97 19.01
C GLU A 121 -8.99 10.50 17.74
N ASP A 122 -8.22 11.01 16.77
CA ASP A 122 -8.71 11.65 15.55
C ASP A 122 -8.81 10.71 14.33
N GLY A 123 -8.74 9.40 14.51
CA GLY A 123 -8.89 8.41 13.44
C GLY A 123 -10.26 8.50 12.73
N ASP A 124 -10.38 7.86 11.56
CA ASP A 124 -11.65 7.79 10.86
C ASP A 124 -12.68 6.94 11.66
N PRO A 125 -13.98 7.26 11.59
CA PRO A 125 -15.03 6.56 12.35
C PRO A 125 -15.41 5.23 11.68
N TYR A 126 -14.57 4.22 11.79
CA TYR A 126 -14.70 2.92 11.11
C TYR A 126 -15.96 2.12 11.46
N GLU A 127 -16.67 2.51 12.52
CA GLU A 127 -17.91 1.87 12.96
C GLU A 127 -19.16 2.67 12.58
N ASP A 128 -19.00 3.90 12.04
CA ASP A 128 -20.10 4.72 11.58
C ASP A 128 -20.72 4.12 10.30
N PRO A 129 -22.02 3.81 10.28
CA PRO A 129 -22.67 3.20 9.12
C PRO A 129 -22.58 4.05 7.84
N VAL A 130 -22.64 5.40 7.98
CA VAL A 130 -22.56 6.32 6.83
C VAL A 130 -21.14 6.30 6.26
N TYR A 131 -20.14 6.33 7.13
CA TYR A 131 -18.74 6.21 6.72
C TYR A 131 -18.46 4.89 6.00
N ILE A 132 -18.93 3.76 6.58
CA ILE A 132 -18.78 2.42 6.00
C ILE A 132 -19.40 2.34 4.61
N GLN A 133 -20.63 2.87 4.46
CA GLN A 133 -21.33 2.85 3.17
C GLN A 133 -20.60 3.70 2.12
N ASN A 134 -20.18 4.91 2.49
CA ASN A 134 -19.43 5.79 1.61
C ASN A 134 -18.09 5.17 1.20
N PHE A 135 -17.37 4.55 2.14
CA PHE A 135 -16.12 3.83 1.86
C PHE A 135 -16.34 2.72 0.81
N ARG A 136 -17.37 1.88 1.00
CA ARG A 136 -17.68 0.76 0.10
C ARG A 136 -18.08 1.25 -1.29
N ASN A 137 -18.90 2.28 -1.37
CA ASN A 137 -19.29 2.89 -2.64
C ASN A 137 -18.04 3.44 -3.38
N LEU A 138 -17.13 4.10 -2.68
CA LEU A 138 -15.90 4.62 -3.25
C LEU A 138 -14.94 3.51 -3.69
N ALA A 139 -14.77 2.47 -2.88
CA ALA A 139 -13.96 1.30 -3.24
C ALA A 139 -14.51 0.61 -4.50
N GLN A 140 -15.83 0.44 -4.58
CA GLN A 140 -16.49 -0.11 -5.77
C GLN A 140 -16.30 0.78 -6.99
N ALA A 141 -16.44 2.10 -6.84
CA ALA A 141 -16.28 3.05 -7.95
C ALA A 141 -14.84 3.05 -8.49
N VAL A 142 -13.83 2.94 -7.61
CA VAL A 142 -12.41 2.79 -8.00
C VAL A 142 -12.19 1.51 -8.78
N LEU A 143 -12.69 0.36 -8.28
CA LEU A 143 -12.54 -0.94 -8.94
C LEU A 143 -13.24 -0.99 -10.31
N GLN A 144 -14.43 -0.40 -10.41
CA GLN A 144 -15.24 -0.39 -11.63
C GLN A 144 -14.92 0.80 -12.56
N LYS A 145 -13.98 1.67 -12.19
CA LYS A 145 -13.62 2.89 -12.95
C LYS A 145 -14.85 3.75 -13.26
N ARG A 146 -15.66 4.05 -12.24
CA ARG A 146 -16.90 4.84 -12.38
C ARG A 146 -16.74 6.22 -11.78
N LYS A 147 -17.46 7.20 -12.34
CA LYS A 147 -17.59 8.54 -11.76
C LYS A 147 -18.40 8.47 -10.48
N VAL A 148 -18.15 9.41 -9.58
CA VAL A 148 -18.94 9.55 -8.34
C VAL A 148 -19.40 10.99 -8.15
N ARG A 149 -20.56 11.13 -7.52
CA ARG A 149 -21.05 12.39 -6.94
C ARG A 149 -20.87 12.30 -5.44
N LEU A 150 -20.13 13.24 -4.87
CA LEU A 150 -19.83 13.29 -3.45
C LEU A 150 -20.44 14.53 -2.82
N LEU A 151 -21.06 14.36 -1.67
CA LEU A 151 -21.33 15.44 -0.74
C LEU A 151 -20.16 15.48 0.25
N TYR A 152 -19.50 16.65 0.36
CA TYR A 152 -18.28 16.81 1.11
C TYR A 152 -18.39 17.98 2.08
N ARG A 153 -18.09 17.72 3.34
CA ARG A 153 -18.09 18.75 4.40
C ARG A 153 -16.89 19.66 4.27
N GLY A 154 -17.08 20.83 3.65
CA GLY A 154 -16.08 21.90 3.61
C GLY A 154 -15.94 22.62 4.97
N ALA A 155 -15.10 23.67 4.99
CA ALA A 155 -14.88 24.45 6.21
C ALA A 155 -16.16 25.19 6.67
N ASN A 156 -16.89 25.80 5.73
CA ASN A 156 -18.05 26.67 6.03
C ASN A 156 -19.38 26.15 5.47
N ARG A 157 -19.34 25.23 4.52
CA ARG A 157 -20.53 24.68 3.84
C ARG A 157 -20.24 23.31 3.25
N GLU A 158 -21.31 22.58 3.02
CA GLU A 158 -21.24 21.35 2.22
C GLU A 158 -20.96 21.70 0.76
N GLN A 159 -20.11 20.90 0.12
CA GLN A 159 -19.68 21.05 -1.26
C GLN A 159 -20.02 19.77 -2.03
N MET A 160 -20.45 19.93 -3.27
CA MET A 160 -20.68 18.80 -4.16
C MET A 160 -19.50 18.66 -5.10
N HIS A 161 -18.92 17.45 -5.16
CA HIS A 161 -17.87 17.09 -6.11
C HIS A 161 -18.38 16.01 -7.05
N ILE A 162 -18.18 16.22 -8.37
CA ILE A 162 -18.33 15.17 -9.37
C ILE A 162 -16.93 14.87 -9.86
N CYS A 163 -16.41 13.68 -9.56
CA CYS A 163 -15.03 13.32 -9.82
C CYS A 163 -14.89 11.85 -10.23
N ILE A 164 -13.72 11.52 -10.76
CA ILE A 164 -13.32 10.16 -11.11
C ILE A 164 -12.34 9.67 -10.07
N PRO A 165 -12.74 8.78 -9.17
CA PRO A 165 -11.85 8.20 -8.17
C PRO A 165 -10.91 7.20 -8.86
N TYR A 166 -9.62 7.22 -8.52
CA TYR A 166 -8.68 6.26 -9.08
C TYR A 166 -7.87 5.49 -8.03
N ARG A 167 -7.80 5.99 -6.80
CA ARG A 167 -7.10 5.31 -5.72
C ARG A 167 -7.64 5.76 -4.36
N MET A 168 -7.60 4.85 -3.40
CA MET A 168 -7.77 5.14 -1.99
C MET A 168 -6.42 4.93 -1.29
N GLU A 169 -6.04 5.84 -0.42
CA GLU A 169 -4.83 5.75 0.40
C GLU A 169 -5.19 5.72 1.87
N TYR A 170 -4.47 4.90 2.62
CA TYR A 170 -4.53 4.89 4.08
C TYR A 170 -3.28 5.55 4.65
N SER A 171 -3.49 6.55 5.51
CA SER A 171 -2.43 7.20 6.29
C SER A 171 -2.34 6.52 7.65
N GLU A 172 -1.34 5.68 7.85
CA GLU A 172 -1.11 5.02 9.14
C GLU A 172 -0.89 6.02 10.27
N LYS A 173 -0.19 7.12 9.96
CA LYS A 173 0.10 8.19 10.92
C LYS A 173 -1.16 8.89 11.44
N ASP A 174 -2.11 9.16 10.55
CA ASP A 174 -3.33 9.90 10.89
C ASP A 174 -4.49 8.96 11.20
N ASP A 175 -4.32 7.65 10.98
CA ASP A 175 -5.38 6.62 11.01
C ASP A 175 -6.59 7.03 10.15
N LYS A 176 -6.33 7.48 8.91
CA LYS A 176 -7.36 8.06 8.02
C LYS A 176 -7.23 7.56 6.60
N PHE A 177 -8.37 7.36 5.95
CA PHE A 177 -8.43 7.12 4.51
C PHE A 177 -8.60 8.43 3.73
N ARG A 178 -7.94 8.48 2.56
CA ARG A 178 -8.02 9.57 1.59
C ARG A 178 -8.42 9.01 0.23
N LEU A 179 -9.27 9.73 -0.47
CA LEU A 179 -9.62 9.46 -1.85
C LEU A 179 -8.77 10.32 -2.78
N LEU A 180 -8.11 9.70 -3.74
CA LEU A 180 -7.45 10.37 -4.84
C LEU A 180 -8.36 10.29 -6.05
N ALA A 181 -8.70 11.45 -6.60
CA ALA A 181 -9.64 11.56 -7.70
C ALA A 181 -9.20 12.65 -8.69
N VAL A 182 -9.80 12.63 -9.87
CA VAL A 182 -9.64 13.68 -10.88
C VAL A 182 -10.98 14.42 -11.02
N GLN A 183 -10.95 15.75 -10.90
CA GLN A 183 -12.08 16.64 -11.14
C GLN A 183 -11.66 17.74 -12.13
N ASN A 184 -12.38 17.88 -13.23
CA ASN A 184 -12.05 18.87 -14.26
C ASN A 184 -10.58 18.80 -14.73
N ALA A 185 -10.10 17.59 -14.99
CA ALA A 185 -8.72 17.28 -15.38
C ALA A 185 -7.64 17.68 -14.35
N LYS A 186 -8.03 18.00 -13.11
CA LYS A 186 -7.11 18.31 -12.01
C LYS A 186 -7.17 17.23 -10.93
N PRO A 187 -6.03 16.83 -10.36
CA PRO A 187 -6.01 15.90 -9.23
C PRO A 187 -6.58 16.58 -7.99
N ILE A 188 -7.43 15.87 -7.27
CA ILE A 188 -7.95 16.27 -5.97
C ILE A 188 -7.76 15.16 -4.95
N ILE A 189 -7.63 15.54 -3.69
CA ILE A 189 -7.50 14.63 -2.56
C ILE A 189 -8.55 14.99 -1.53
N LEU A 190 -9.37 14.02 -1.17
CA LEU A 190 -10.48 14.19 -0.25
C LEU A 190 -10.32 13.24 0.95
N ASN A 191 -10.43 13.75 2.18
CA ASN A 191 -10.47 12.92 3.38
C ASN A 191 -11.83 12.23 3.47
N LEU A 192 -11.85 10.91 3.62
CA LEU A 192 -13.10 10.15 3.63
C LEU A 192 -14.05 10.54 4.76
N VAL A 193 -13.54 10.87 5.92
CA VAL A 193 -14.36 11.32 7.07
C VAL A 193 -15.22 12.55 6.76
N LYS A 194 -14.86 13.34 5.76
CA LYS A 194 -15.61 14.52 5.33
C LYS A 194 -16.65 14.22 4.25
N VAL A 195 -16.69 12.99 3.73
CA VAL A 195 -17.68 12.57 2.74
C VAL A 195 -18.97 12.20 3.48
N THR A 196 -20.00 13.03 3.31
CA THR A 196 -21.33 12.85 3.94
C THR A 196 -22.28 12.03 3.06
N GLY A 197 -21.99 11.94 1.75
CA GLY A 197 -22.76 11.12 0.81
C GLY A 197 -21.96 10.77 -0.43
N CYS A 198 -22.17 9.56 -0.96
CA CYS A 198 -21.51 9.05 -2.16
C CYS A 198 -22.50 8.30 -3.05
N GLU A 199 -22.68 8.81 -4.27
CA GLU A 199 -23.48 8.19 -5.34
C GLU A 199 -22.53 7.75 -6.48
N ILE A 200 -22.66 6.51 -6.91
CA ILE A 200 -21.90 5.98 -8.05
C ILE A 200 -22.63 6.35 -9.33
N LEU A 201 -21.94 7.00 -10.26
CA LEU A 201 -22.47 7.45 -11.55
C LEU A 201 -22.01 6.51 -12.68
N ASP A 202 -22.06 7.01 -13.93
CA ASP A 202 -21.71 6.25 -15.13
C ASP A 202 -20.25 5.80 -15.16
N PRO A 203 -19.94 4.73 -15.89
CA PRO A 203 -18.57 4.33 -16.19
C PRO A 203 -17.78 5.44 -16.90
N VAL A 204 -16.46 5.37 -16.82
CA VAL A 204 -15.57 6.28 -17.55
C VAL A 204 -15.23 5.64 -18.88
N ASP A 205 -15.73 6.21 -19.99
CA ASP A 205 -15.62 5.64 -21.34
C ASP A 205 -14.23 5.85 -22.00
N ALA A 206 -13.36 6.68 -21.41
CA ALA A 206 -12.04 6.97 -21.95
C ALA A 206 -10.93 6.51 -21.00
N PRO A 207 -9.75 6.15 -21.54
CA PRO A 207 -8.57 5.91 -20.69
C PRO A 207 -8.30 7.17 -19.87
N MET A 208 -8.42 7.03 -18.56
CA MET A 208 -8.22 8.13 -17.65
C MET A 208 -6.73 8.50 -17.61
N HIS A 209 -6.43 9.72 -18.09
CA HIS A 209 -5.11 10.29 -17.85
C HIS A 209 -5.02 10.68 -16.36
N ILE A 210 -4.38 9.84 -15.57
CA ILE A 210 -4.04 10.17 -14.20
C ILE A 210 -2.88 11.15 -14.28
N PRO A 211 -3.05 12.42 -13.85
CA PRO A 211 -1.92 13.34 -13.87
C PRO A 211 -0.78 12.76 -13.04
N GLU A 212 0.37 12.60 -13.66
CA GLU A 212 1.58 12.26 -12.92
C GLU A 212 1.83 13.35 -11.90
N LEU A 213 1.83 12.97 -10.62
CA LEU A 213 2.20 13.89 -9.55
C LEU A 213 3.69 14.19 -9.72
N GLN A 214 4.02 15.46 -9.95
CA GLN A 214 5.41 15.88 -10.05
C GLN A 214 6.12 15.54 -8.75
N LYS A 215 7.05 14.60 -8.83
CA LYS A 215 7.91 14.25 -7.71
C LYS A 215 9.07 15.25 -7.63
N THR A 216 9.37 15.67 -6.43
CA THR A 216 10.53 16.51 -6.13
C THR A 216 11.67 15.63 -5.64
N LYS A 217 12.86 15.87 -6.16
CA LYS A 217 14.08 15.18 -5.74
C LYS A 217 14.62 15.77 -4.44
N LEU A 218 14.99 14.91 -3.51
CA LEU A 218 15.63 15.25 -2.24
C LEU A 218 16.92 14.45 -2.11
N VAL A 219 18.04 15.13 -1.84
CA VAL A 219 19.34 14.49 -1.63
C VAL A 219 19.77 14.70 -0.18
N LEU A 220 20.08 13.60 0.49
CA LEU A 220 20.50 13.55 1.87
C LEU A 220 21.92 12.94 1.95
N GLU A 221 22.73 13.43 2.86
CA GLU A 221 23.92 12.71 3.35
C GLU A 221 23.62 12.19 4.76
N LEU A 222 23.91 10.91 4.97
CA LEU A 222 23.69 10.22 6.23
C LEU A 222 25.01 9.69 6.77
N GLN A 223 25.25 9.97 8.06
CA GLN A 223 26.32 9.37 8.83
C GLN A 223 25.72 8.22 9.66
N ASP A 224 26.20 6.99 9.41
CA ASP A 224 25.63 5.79 10.02
C ASP A 224 26.14 5.58 11.45
N TYR A 225 25.55 6.29 12.39
CA TYR A 225 25.69 6.04 13.82
C TYR A 225 24.45 5.34 14.35
N ARG A 226 24.62 4.30 15.18
CA ARG A 226 23.54 3.57 15.83
C ARG A 226 22.50 3.04 14.83
N ASN A 227 22.94 2.44 13.74
CA ASN A 227 22.10 1.91 12.66
C ASN A 227 21.17 2.98 12.05
N ALA A 228 21.69 4.20 11.86
CA ALA A 228 20.91 5.29 11.29
C ALA A 228 20.50 5.00 9.84
N LEU A 229 21.30 4.25 9.09
CA LEU A 229 20.97 3.85 7.72
C LEU A 229 19.72 2.95 7.70
N GLU A 230 19.70 1.88 8.50
CA GLU A 230 18.57 0.96 8.57
C GLU A 230 17.29 1.69 8.99
N ARG A 231 17.39 2.54 10.02
CA ARG A 231 16.27 3.37 10.46
C ARG A 231 15.78 4.31 9.36
N ALA A 232 16.69 4.95 8.61
CA ALA A 232 16.31 5.81 7.49
C ALA A 232 15.62 5.01 6.37
N MET A 233 16.11 3.81 6.05
CA MET A 233 15.48 2.94 5.06
C MET A 233 14.05 2.55 5.46
N LEU A 234 13.80 2.28 6.74
CA LEU A 234 12.47 2.00 7.28
C LEU A 234 11.57 3.25 7.27
N HIS A 235 12.06 4.39 7.78
CA HIS A 235 11.30 5.64 7.84
C HIS A 235 10.87 6.18 6.46
N PHE A 236 11.70 5.93 5.43
CA PHE A 236 11.44 6.35 4.05
C PHE A 236 11.06 5.16 3.16
N SER A 237 10.56 4.05 3.72
CA SER A 237 10.21 2.83 2.96
C SER A 237 9.13 3.06 1.90
N HIS A 238 8.22 3.99 2.14
CA HIS A 238 7.12 4.36 1.25
C HIS A 238 7.54 5.28 0.10
N LEU A 239 8.78 5.80 0.10
CA LEU A 239 9.31 6.67 -0.94
C LEU A 239 10.21 5.90 -1.90
N GLU A 240 10.15 6.27 -3.17
CA GLU A 240 11.14 5.87 -4.15
C GLU A 240 12.50 6.42 -3.73
N LYS A 241 13.54 5.57 -3.73
CA LYS A 241 14.86 5.96 -3.20
C LYS A 241 16.00 5.20 -3.84
N GLU A 242 17.13 5.86 -3.89
CA GLU A 242 18.44 5.30 -4.26
C GLU A 242 19.42 5.59 -3.13
N THR A 243 20.31 4.64 -2.84
CA THR A 243 21.32 4.78 -1.79
C THR A 243 22.69 4.44 -2.35
N GLU A 244 23.64 5.35 -2.17
CA GLU A 244 25.02 5.23 -2.59
C GLU A 244 25.94 5.33 -1.35
N GLN A 245 26.87 4.41 -1.21
CA GLN A 245 27.90 4.53 -0.19
C GLN A 245 29.02 5.44 -0.69
N LEU A 246 29.24 6.56 0.01
CA LEU A 246 30.33 7.51 -0.32
C LEU A 246 31.66 7.07 0.31
N GLU A 247 31.61 6.74 1.59
CA GLU A 247 32.74 6.29 2.41
C GLU A 247 32.23 5.29 3.45
N LYS A 248 33.14 4.66 4.18
CA LYS A 248 32.73 3.75 5.26
C LYS A 248 31.88 4.48 6.31
N GLY A 249 30.63 4.04 6.44
CA GLY A 249 29.65 4.64 7.37
C GLY A 249 29.05 5.96 6.91
N LYS A 250 29.29 6.40 5.67
CA LYS A 250 28.69 7.61 5.09
C LYS A 250 27.98 7.28 3.79
N TYR A 251 26.72 7.69 3.69
CA TYR A 251 25.85 7.36 2.58
C TYR A 251 25.18 8.61 2.00
N ARG A 252 24.94 8.58 0.69
CA ARG A 252 24.06 9.52 0.02
C ARG A 252 22.74 8.79 -0.27
N ILE A 253 21.62 9.41 0.11
CA ILE A 253 20.29 8.90 -0.12
C ILE A 253 19.57 9.92 -1.00
N THR A 254 19.13 9.50 -2.18
CA THR A 254 18.28 10.27 -3.07
C THR A 254 16.85 9.76 -2.90
N LEU A 255 15.91 10.65 -2.58
CA LEU A 255 14.49 10.35 -2.41
C LEU A 255 13.68 11.14 -3.43
N TRP A 256 12.56 10.56 -3.87
CA TRP A 256 11.55 11.28 -4.65
C TRP A 256 10.25 11.33 -3.86
N TYR A 257 9.77 12.54 -3.61
CA TYR A 257 8.58 12.80 -2.81
C TYR A 257 7.60 13.73 -3.51
N GLU A 258 6.34 13.65 -3.14
CA GLU A 258 5.32 14.57 -3.61
C GLU A 258 5.37 15.89 -2.82
N PRO A 259 5.21 17.08 -3.47
CA PRO A 259 5.29 18.38 -2.78
C PRO A 259 4.37 18.50 -1.55
N ARG A 260 3.25 17.79 -1.54
CA ARG A 260 2.32 17.77 -0.40
C ARG A 260 2.92 17.14 0.87
N ASP A 261 3.86 16.22 0.71
CA ASP A 261 4.47 15.47 1.82
C ASP A 261 5.73 16.17 2.37
N GLU A 262 6.12 17.32 1.77
CA GLU A 262 7.33 18.06 2.12
C GLU A 262 7.40 18.40 3.61
N ARG A 263 6.28 18.84 4.20
CA ARG A 263 6.23 19.22 5.61
C ARG A 263 6.46 18.04 6.55
N GLU A 264 5.88 16.90 6.23
CA GLU A 264 6.05 15.68 7.03
C GLU A 264 7.46 15.12 6.87
N LEU A 265 7.94 15.07 5.63
CA LEU A 265 9.28 14.62 5.31
C LEU A 265 10.34 15.46 6.06
N LEU A 266 10.15 16.77 6.14
CA LEU A 266 11.02 17.67 6.89
C LEU A 266 11.02 17.34 8.39
N ILE A 267 9.88 17.03 8.99
CA ILE A 267 9.78 16.62 10.40
C ILE A 267 10.52 15.29 10.62
N ARG A 268 10.34 14.31 9.73
CA ARG A 268 11.04 13.02 9.79
C ARG A 268 12.57 13.19 9.67
N ILE A 269 13.03 14.03 8.76
CA ILE A 269 14.46 14.34 8.62
C ILE A 269 15.02 14.94 9.91
N LEU A 270 14.34 15.91 10.50
CA LEU A 270 14.76 16.54 11.75
C LEU A 270 14.84 15.56 12.92
N SER A 271 14.04 14.50 12.93
CA SER A 271 14.08 13.47 14.00
C SER A 271 15.39 12.66 14.01
N PHE A 272 16.14 12.62 12.91
CA PHE A 272 17.46 11.99 12.86
C PHE A 272 18.57 12.87 13.47
N GLY A 273 18.27 14.14 13.77
CA GLY A 273 19.23 15.07 14.35
C GLY A 273 20.48 15.24 13.46
N PRO A 274 21.70 15.19 14.04
CA PRO A 274 22.92 15.46 13.29
C PRO A 274 23.34 14.31 12.33
N MET A 275 22.64 13.17 12.36
CA MET A 275 22.98 12.02 11.52
C MET A 275 22.58 12.20 10.05
N ILE A 276 21.62 13.09 9.76
CA ILE A 276 21.20 13.41 8.40
C ILE A 276 21.41 14.88 8.09
N LYS A 277 22.04 15.14 6.94
CA LYS A 277 22.20 16.46 6.36
C LYS A 277 21.48 16.52 5.01
N VAL A 278 20.61 17.49 4.83
CA VAL A 278 19.98 17.76 3.52
C VAL A 278 20.97 18.53 2.64
N ILE A 279 21.15 18.04 1.41
CA ILE A 279 21.99 18.67 0.40
C ILE A 279 21.14 19.43 -0.60
N GLU A 280 20.06 18.81 -1.10
CA GLU A 280 19.10 19.37 -2.07
C GLU A 280 17.66 18.97 -1.68
N PRO A 281 16.66 19.80 -1.99
CA PRO A 281 16.70 21.13 -2.62
C PRO A 281 17.06 22.23 -1.61
N MET A 282 17.57 23.37 -2.09
CA MET A 282 17.96 24.50 -1.24
C MET A 282 16.77 25.10 -0.45
N THR A 283 15.57 24.94 -0.95
CA THR A 283 14.32 25.31 -0.24
C THR A 283 14.19 24.55 1.07
N MET A 284 14.37 23.23 1.04
CA MET A 284 14.30 22.34 2.22
C MET A 284 15.46 22.65 3.18
N VAL A 285 16.68 22.86 2.67
CA VAL A 285 17.84 23.28 3.47
C VAL A 285 17.54 24.58 4.26
N SER A 286 16.93 25.55 3.60
CA SER A 286 16.55 26.83 4.20
C SER A 286 15.48 26.66 5.27
N GLN A 287 14.48 25.83 5.03
CA GLN A 287 13.42 25.51 5.99
C GLN A 287 13.98 24.83 7.26
N ILE A 288 14.88 23.87 7.10
CA ILE A 288 15.56 23.20 8.22
C ILE A 288 16.37 24.21 9.06
N LYS A 289 17.19 25.02 8.40
CA LYS A 289 17.98 26.07 9.09
C LYS A 289 17.08 27.01 9.88
N ASN A 290 15.96 27.45 9.31
CA ASN A 290 15.04 28.33 9.97
C ASN A 290 14.35 27.69 11.20
N ARG A 291 14.00 26.40 11.12
CA ARG A 291 13.43 25.67 12.27
C ARG A 291 14.44 25.48 13.39
N ILE A 292 15.68 25.13 13.07
CA ILE A 292 16.75 24.98 14.06
C ILE A 292 17.02 26.33 14.76
N LYS A 293 17.12 27.44 14.01
CA LYS A 293 17.27 28.78 14.59
C LYS A 293 16.12 29.16 15.53
N LYS A 294 14.87 28.89 15.13
CA LYS A 294 13.70 29.12 16.01
C LYS A 294 13.77 28.28 17.27
N GLN A 295 14.20 27.04 17.20
CA GLN A 295 14.35 26.19 18.37
C GLN A 295 15.47 26.68 19.31
N GLN A 296 16.56 27.20 18.75
CA GLN A 296 17.64 27.81 19.54
C GLN A 296 17.19 29.07 20.26
N SER A 297 16.38 29.92 19.59
CA SER A 297 15.84 31.14 20.23
C SER A 297 14.90 30.87 21.40
N LEU A 298 14.16 29.75 21.38
CA LEU A 298 13.31 29.34 22.50
C LEU A 298 14.11 28.93 23.75
N ARG A 299 15.35 28.51 23.61
CA ARG A 299 16.25 28.18 24.74
C ARG A 299 16.82 29.40 25.44
N GLN A 300 16.75 30.58 24.82
CA GLN A 300 17.25 31.84 25.42
C GLN A 300 16.21 32.55 26.28
N ILE A 301 14.99 31.97 26.38
CA ILE A 301 13.85 32.55 27.13
C ILE A 301 13.65 31.83 28.50
N VAL A 302 14.51 30.86 28.85
CA VAL A 302 14.50 30.15 30.13
C VAL A 302 15.67 30.58 31.02
#